data_d66fc248e277e5f42d2e970f3a4285cc
#
_entry.id   d66fc248e277e5f42d2e970f3a4285cc
#
_cell.length_a   1.000
_cell.length_b   1.000
_cell.length_c   1.000
_cell.angle_alpha   90.00
_cell.angle_beta   90.00
_cell.angle_gamma   90.00
#
_symmetry.space_group_name_H-M   'P 1'
#
loop_
_entity.id
_entity.type
_entity.pdbx_description
1 polymer ?
#
loop_
_entity_poly.entity_id
_entity_poly.type
_entity_poly.pdbx_seq_one_letter_code
_entity_poly.pdbx_strand_id
1 'polypeptide(L)'
;MLLAAVCAAPLILGTLVYWSGWTVGAPGNYGELLPPRPLAAPPLEALRGKWVLVSFDAAACDAYCEKKLYFMRQARRAQGKEMERVERLWVLTDGGAPRTELVAAMEGTLVRRFSSNGFPGNEKDHIYVVDPLGNLMMRFPRDPDPSLIIKDLKRLLKLSRIG
;
A
#
# COMPACT_ATOMS: atom_id res chain seq x y z
N MET A 1 27.73 -40.75 20.94
CA MET A 1 26.29 -40.61 20.72
C MET A 1 25.74 -39.23 21.13
N LEU A 2 26.15 -38.65 22.25
CA LEU A 2 25.68 -37.32 22.71
C LEU A 2 25.99 -36.18 21.73
N LEU A 3 27.17 -36.16 21.17
CA LEU A 3 27.62 -35.13 20.20
C LEU A 3 26.77 -35.13 18.92
N ALA A 4 26.43 -36.28 18.40
CA ALA A 4 25.60 -36.44 17.23
C ALA A 4 24.18 -35.97 17.47
N ALA A 5 23.62 -36.21 18.65
CA ALA A 5 22.28 -35.74 19.05
C ALA A 5 22.22 -34.22 19.18
N VAL A 6 23.26 -33.57 19.73
CA VAL A 6 23.36 -32.11 19.85
C VAL A 6 23.46 -31.45 18.47
N CYS A 7 24.22 -32.05 17.54
CA CYS A 7 24.34 -31.53 16.19
C CYS A 7 23.06 -31.74 15.34
N ALA A 8 22.31 -32.81 15.58
CA ALA A 8 21.08 -33.11 14.84
C ALA A 8 19.86 -32.33 15.36
N ALA A 9 19.85 -31.94 16.64
CA ALA A 9 18.72 -31.25 17.28
C ALA A 9 18.27 -29.99 16.54
N PRO A 10 19.13 -29.03 16.12
CA PRO A 10 18.68 -27.84 15.42
C PRO A 10 18.08 -28.15 14.04
N LEU A 11 18.56 -29.18 13.35
CA LEU A 11 18.02 -29.58 12.05
C LEU A 11 16.62 -30.20 12.21
N ILE A 12 16.45 -31.07 13.22
CA ILE A 12 15.16 -31.69 13.51
C ILE A 12 14.15 -30.64 13.98
N LEU A 13 14.54 -29.75 14.89
CA LEU A 13 13.68 -28.64 15.34
C LEU A 13 13.30 -27.70 14.19
N GLY A 14 14.26 -27.33 13.33
CA GLY A 14 14.00 -26.48 12.17
C GLY A 14 13.03 -27.11 11.18
N THR A 15 13.18 -28.40 10.91
CA THR A 15 12.26 -29.14 10.01
C THR A 15 10.87 -29.29 10.64
N LEU A 16 10.77 -29.57 11.95
CA LEU A 16 9.49 -29.65 12.65
C LEU A 16 8.75 -28.30 12.65
N VAL A 17 9.43 -27.19 12.93
CA VAL A 17 8.85 -25.84 12.86
C VAL A 17 8.41 -25.49 11.44
N TYR A 18 9.20 -25.84 10.44
CA TYR A 18 8.84 -25.64 9.04
C TYR A 18 7.57 -26.41 8.63
N TRP A 19 7.50 -27.68 9.01
CA TRP A 19 6.36 -28.56 8.68
C TRP A 19 5.09 -28.23 9.51
N SER A 20 5.26 -27.78 10.74
CA SER A 20 4.11 -27.36 11.59
C SER A 20 3.44 -26.07 11.08
N GLY A 21 4.06 -25.37 10.13
CA GLY A 21 3.57 -24.04 9.68
C GLY A 21 3.62 -22.96 10.76
N TRP A 22 4.31 -23.25 11.87
CA TRP A 22 4.47 -22.31 12.98
C TRP A 22 5.50 -21.25 12.58
N THR A 23 5.06 -20.29 11.80
CA THR A 23 5.87 -19.10 11.51
C THR A 23 5.92 -18.24 12.77
N VAL A 24 7.07 -18.23 13.41
CA VAL A 24 7.38 -17.32 14.52
C VAL A 24 7.48 -15.91 13.95
N GLY A 25 6.38 -15.19 13.90
CA GLY A 25 6.36 -13.80 13.48
C GLY A 25 4.91 -13.35 13.22
N ALA A 26 4.46 -12.38 14.00
CA ALA A 26 3.29 -11.62 13.61
C ALA A 26 3.54 -11.02 12.22
N PRO A 27 2.51 -10.92 11.35
CA PRO A 27 2.67 -10.28 10.06
C PRO A 27 3.35 -8.92 10.26
N GLY A 28 4.52 -8.75 9.64
CA GLY A 28 5.36 -7.58 9.88
C GLY A 28 4.81 -6.29 9.29
N ASN A 29 3.62 -6.33 8.68
CA ASN A 29 2.92 -5.25 8.04
C ASN A 29 1.50 -5.13 8.60
N TYR A 30 1.03 -3.90 8.68
CA TYR A 30 -0.33 -3.55 9.08
C TYR A 30 -1.31 -3.71 7.91
N GLY A 31 -0.90 -3.25 6.73
CA GLY A 31 -1.66 -3.47 5.50
C GLY A 31 -1.68 -4.94 5.11
N GLU A 32 -2.79 -5.36 4.54
CA GLU A 32 -2.96 -6.69 3.95
C GLU A 32 -2.15 -6.81 2.66
N LEU A 33 -1.21 -7.73 2.62
CA LEU A 33 -0.49 -8.05 1.38
C LEU A 33 -1.40 -8.80 0.42
N LEU A 34 -1.43 -8.35 -0.80
CA LEU A 34 -2.17 -8.98 -1.89
C LEU A 34 -1.19 -9.74 -2.80
N PRO A 35 -1.63 -10.83 -3.45
CA PRO A 35 -0.84 -11.44 -4.51
C PRO A 35 -0.48 -10.38 -5.55
N PRO A 36 0.81 -10.12 -5.82
CA PRO A 36 1.21 -9.11 -6.79
C PRO A 36 0.58 -9.39 -8.15
N ARG A 37 -0.13 -8.39 -8.69
CA ARG A 37 -0.70 -8.46 -10.03
C ARG A 37 -0.47 -7.15 -10.77
N PRO A 38 -0.07 -7.23 -12.04
CA PRO A 38 0.10 -6.04 -12.86
C PRO A 38 -1.24 -5.35 -13.09
N LEU A 39 -1.24 -4.02 -13.01
CA LEU A 39 -2.39 -3.20 -13.32
C LEU A 39 -2.17 -2.52 -14.67
N ALA A 40 -3.04 -2.82 -15.63
CA ALA A 40 -3.05 -2.20 -16.95
C ALA A 40 -3.98 -0.97 -16.90
N ALA A 41 -3.48 0.14 -16.38
CA ALA A 41 -4.20 1.41 -16.35
C ALA A 41 -3.24 2.55 -16.76
N PRO A 42 -3.52 3.28 -17.86
CA PRO A 42 -2.61 4.31 -18.37
C PRO A 42 -2.13 5.33 -17.33
N PRO A 43 -2.97 5.80 -16.38
CA PRO A 43 -2.51 6.69 -15.33
C PRO A 43 -1.46 6.06 -14.38
N LEU A 44 -1.55 4.75 -14.13
CA LEU A 44 -0.58 4.02 -13.31
C LEU A 44 0.69 3.69 -14.09
N GLU A 45 0.58 3.42 -15.38
CA GLU A 45 1.73 3.20 -16.26
C GLU A 45 2.64 4.43 -16.34
N ALA A 46 2.05 5.63 -16.36
CA ALA A 46 2.78 6.90 -16.33
C ALA A 46 3.51 7.15 -14.99
N LEU A 47 3.15 6.40 -13.92
CA LEU A 47 3.74 6.50 -12.59
C LEU A 47 4.71 5.35 -12.27
N ARG A 48 5.08 4.54 -13.25
CA ARG A 48 6.13 3.51 -13.07
C ARG A 48 7.41 4.14 -12.55
N GLY A 49 8.09 3.44 -11.68
CA GLY A 49 9.24 3.95 -10.93
C GLY A 49 8.86 4.67 -9.64
N LYS A 50 7.57 4.79 -9.31
CA LYS A 50 7.09 5.38 -8.07
C LYS A 50 6.20 4.41 -7.30
N TRP A 51 6.22 4.51 -5.99
CA TRP A 51 5.21 3.91 -5.12
C TRP A 51 3.94 4.76 -5.20
N VAL A 52 2.79 4.16 -5.45
CA VAL A 52 1.55 4.92 -5.63
C VAL A 52 0.54 4.51 -4.56
N LEU A 53 0.11 5.49 -3.76
CA LEU A 53 -1.06 5.36 -2.89
C LEU A 53 -2.30 5.70 -3.71
N VAL A 54 -3.26 4.76 -3.78
CA VAL A 54 -4.46 4.90 -4.61
C VAL A 54 -5.71 4.87 -3.73
N SER A 55 -6.61 5.83 -3.94
CA SER A 55 -7.94 5.89 -3.33
C SER A 55 -9.01 6.05 -4.42
N PHE A 56 -10.13 5.36 -4.25
CA PHE A 56 -11.29 5.44 -5.14
C PHE A 56 -12.45 6.12 -4.41
N ASP A 57 -12.91 7.25 -4.91
CA ASP A 57 -13.99 8.01 -4.30
C ASP A 57 -14.74 8.86 -5.35
N ALA A 58 -15.99 9.22 -5.04
CA ALA A 58 -16.74 10.16 -5.85
C ALA A 58 -16.11 11.57 -5.82
N ALA A 59 -16.35 12.36 -6.85
CA ALA A 59 -15.86 13.74 -6.93
C ALA A 59 -16.38 14.64 -5.79
N ALA A 60 -17.59 14.39 -5.27
CA ALA A 60 -18.15 15.11 -4.13
C ALA A 60 -17.34 14.93 -2.85
N CYS A 61 -16.62 13.80 -2.72
CA CYS A 61 -15.71 13.45 -1.63
C CYS A 61 -16.33 13.74 -0.23
N ASP A 62 -16.91 12.73 0.36
CA ASP A 62 -17.46 12.81 1.71
C ASP A 62 -16.35 12.91 2.79
N ALA A 63 -16.73 12.99 4.04
CA ALA A 63 -15.80 13.10 5.16
C ALA A 63 -14.81 11.91 5.23
N TYR A 64 -15.24 10.70 4.82
CA TYR A 64 -14.37 9.54 4.81
C TYR A 64 -13.35 9.60 3.67
N CYS A 65 -13.76 10.03 2.49
CA CYS A 65 -12.87 10.31 1.37
C CYS A 65 -11.82 11.37 1.75
N GLU A 66 -12.23 12.51 2.31
CA GLU A 66 -11.32 13.57 2.77
C GLU A 66 -10.27 13.04 3.77
N LYS A 67 -10.73 12.20 4.71
CA LYS A 67 -9.87 11.55 5.70
C LYS A 67 -8.82 10.64 5.03
N LYS A 68 -9.22 9.83 4.03
CA LYS A 68 -8.27 8.99 3.27
C LYS A 68 -7.24 9.83 2.52
N LEU A 69 -7.68 10.85 1.80
CA LEU A 69 -6.78 11.76 1.07
C LEU A 69 -5.80 12.47 2.02
N TYR A 70 -6.28 12.90 3.18
CA TYR A 70 -5.43 13.47 4.22
C TYR A 70 -4.38 12.47 4.73
N PHE A 71 -4.77 11.22 5.00
CA PHE A 71 -3.84 10.18 5.44
C PHE A 71 -2.79 9.86 4.38
N MET A 72 -3.16 9.77 3.11
CA MET A 72 -2.22 9.59 2.00
C MET A 72 -1.21 10.76 1.92
N ARG A 73 -1.68 12.00 2.13
CA ARG A 73 -0.81 13.18 2.19
C ARG A 73 0.16 13.12 3.36
N GLN A 74 -0.30 12.77 4.56
CA GLN A 74 0.55 12.63 5.73
C GLN A 74 1.55 11.48 5.59
N ALA A 75 1.10 10.34 5.08
CA ALA A 75 1.96 9.19 4.83
C ALA A 75 3.13 9.52 3.88
N ARG A 76 2.86 10.23 2.78
CA ARG A 76 3.91 10.71 1.86
C ARG A 76 4.87 11.68 2.55
N ARG A 77 4.35 12.71 3.21
CA ARG A 77 5.18 13.75 3.88
C ARG A 77 6.08 13.17 4.96
N ALA A 78 5.59 12.18 5.71
CA ALA A 78 6.34 11.52 6.77
C ALA A 78 7.54 10.70 6.28
N GLN A 79 7.68 10.45 4.95
CA GLN A 79 8.84 9.77 4.39
C GLN A 79 10.07 10.70 4.25
N GLY A 80 9.91 12.00 4.49
CA GLY A 80 11.02 12.95 4.42
C GLY A 80 11.69 12.98 3.05
N LYS A 81 12.98 12.72 2.97
CA LYS A 81 13.73 12.69 1.70
C LYS A 81 13.26 11.63 0.70
N GLU A 82 12.63 10.56 1.18
CA GLU A 82 12.10 9.49 0.33
C GLU A 82 10.71 9.83 -0.24
N MET A 83 10.11 10.97 0.12
CA MET A 83 8.75 11.34 -0.30
C MET A 83 8.63 11.49 -1.83
N GLU A 84 9.72 11.80 -2.53
CA GLU A 84 9.74 11.91 -3.99
C GLU A 84 9.55 10.57 -4.70
N ARG A 85 9.73 9.46 -3.97
CA ARG A 85 9.49 8.10 -4.45
C ARG A 85 8.02 7.69 -4.32
N VAL A 86 7.18 8.52 -3.70
CA VAL A 86 5.78 8.22 -3.39
C VAL A 86 4.86 9.21 -4.08
N GLU A 87 3.92 8.69 -4.87
CA GLU A 87 2.85 9.47 -5.48
C GLU A 87 1.50 9.14 -4.86
N ARG A 88 0.55 10.03 -5.03
CA ARG A 88 -0.82 9.89 -4.54
C ARG A 88 -1.79 10.05 -5.68
N LEU A 89 -2.71 9.12 -5.80
CA LEU A 89 -3.67 9.06 -6.87
C LEU A 89 -5.09 8.94 -6.31
N TRP A 90 -5.91 9.94 -6.57
CA TRP A 90 -7.32 9.91 -6.32
C TRP A 90 -8.05 9.56 -7.61
N VAL A 91 -8.69 8.41 -7.63
CA VAL A 91 -9.46 7.92 -8.76
C VAL A 91 -10.93 8.28 -8.55
N LEU A 92 -11.46 9.08 -9.46
CA LEU A 92 -12.87 9.46 -9.42
C LEU A 92 -13.74 8.31 -9.94
N THR A 93 -14.72 7.89 -9.12
CA THR A 93 -15.64 6.81 -9.44
C THR A 93 -16.90 7.29 -10.19
N ASP A 94 -17.03 8.59 -10.37
CA ASP A 94 -18.16 9.23 -11.06
C ASP A 94 -17.70 10.24 -12.14
N GLY A 95 -18.67 10.84 -12.83
CA GLY A 95 -18.43 11.87 -13.84
C GLY A 95 -18.28 13.29 -13.28
N GLY A 96 -18.38 13.47 -11.96
CA GLY A 96 -18.37 14.78 -11.30
C GLY A 96 -17.01 15.47 -11.35
N ALA A 97 -16.96 16.76 -11.09
CA ALA A 97 -15.75 17.54 -10.86
C ALA A 97 -15.50 17.66 -9.35
N PRO A 98 -14.27 17.40 -8.86
CA PRO A 98 -13.97 17.59 -7.45
C PRO A 98 -13.99 19.08 -7.08
N ARG A 99 -14.25 19.36 -5.80
CA ARG A 99 -14.22 20.72 -5.26
C ARG A 99 -12.83 21.33 -5.39
N THR A 100 -12.74 22.52 -5.92
CA THR A 100 -11.45 23.22 -6.17
C THR A 100 -10.67 23.41 -4.86
N GLU A 101 -11.35 23.76 -3.78
CA GLU A 101 -10.75 23.96 -2.46
C GLU A 101 -10.14 22.66 -1.91
N LEU A 102 -10.81 21.52 -2.15
CA LEU A 102 -10.29 20.23 -1.73
C LEU A 102 -9.04 19.83 -2.54
N VAL A 103 -9.07 20.03 -3.85
CA VAL A 103 -7.92 19.75 -4.72
C VAL A 103 -6.72 20.61 -4.29
N ALA A 104 -6.94 21.89 -4.01
CA ALA A 104 -5.91 22.79 -3.51
C ALA A 104 -5.36 22.34 -2.14
N ALA A 105 -6.24 21.94 -1.20
CA ALA A 105 -5.85 21.44 0.12
C ALA A 105 -5.04 20.11 0.02
N MET A 106 -5.30 19.31 -1.03
CA MET A 106 -4.61 18.05 -1.30
C MET A 106 -3.52 18.20 -2.37
N GLU A 107 -2.86 19.35 -2.40
CA GLU A 107 -1.77 19.68 -3.32
C GLU A 107 -0.83 18.48 -3.58
N GLY A 108 -0.51 18.23 -4.84
CA GLY A 108 0.32 17.12 -5.29
C GLY A 108 -0.40 15.76 -5.32
N THR A 109 -1.72 15.71 -5.10
CA THR A 109 -2.52 14.50 -5.37
C THR A 109 -2.98 14.53 -6.82
N LEU A 110 -2.65 13.49 -7.56
CA LEU A 110 -3.11 13.33 -8.94
C LEU A 110 -4.57 12.88 -8.92
N VAL A 111 -5.40 13.57 -9.69
CA VAL A 111 -6.82 13.21 -9.84
C VAL A 111 -7.02 12.61 -11.24
N ARG A 112 -7.52 11.40 -11.32
CA ARG A 112 -7.70 10.68 -12.59
C ARG A 112 -9.01 9.89 -12.58
N ARG A 113 -9.41 9.40 -13.76
CA ARG A 113 -10.52 8.45 -13.95
C ARG A 113 -10.02 7.24 -14.69
N PHE A 114 -10.27 6.08 -14.14
CA PHE A 114 -10.12 4.78 -14.80
C PHE A 114 -10.92 3.72 -14.05
N SER A 115 -11.10 2.56 -14.67
CA SER A 115 -11.81 1.45 -14.05
C SER A 115 -11.06 0.88 -12.85
N SER A 116 -11.77 0.59 -11.77
CA SER A 116 -11.24 -0.12 -10.59
C SER A 116 -10.98 -1.60 -10.83
N ASN A 117 -11.13 -2.08 -12.08
CA ASN A 117 -10.84 -3.46 -12.42
C ASN A 117 -9.43 -3.86 -11.99
N GLY A 118 -9.34 -4.96 -11.25
CA GLY A 118 -8.08 -5.41 -10.68
C GLY A 118 -7.84 -4.99 -9.23
N PHE A 119 -8.67 -4.12 -8.64
CA PHE A 119 -8.62 -3.78 -7.23
C PHE A 119 -9.65 -4.62 -6.45
N PRO A 120 -9.23 -5.47 -5.52
CA PRO A 120 -10.13 -6.38 -4.81
C PRO A 120 -10.89 -5.69 -3.68
N GLY A 121 -12.08 -6.19 -3.39
CA GLY A 121 -12.93 -5.70 -2.32
C GLY A 121 -13.79 -4.50 -2.74
N ASN A 122 -14.34 -3.79 -1.75
CA ASN A 122 -14.98 -2.51 -1.98
C ASN A 122 -13.88 -1.44 -2.09
N GLU A 123 -13.58 -1.02 -3.31
CA GLU A 123 -12.48 -0.10 -3.61
C GLU A 123 -12.56 1.22 -2.84
N LYS A 124 -13.77 1.66 -2.49
CA LYS A 124 -14.00 2.90 -1.70
C LYS A 124 -13.58 2.77 -0.25
N ASP A 125 -13.50 1.56 0.29
CA ASP A 125 -13.17 1.34 1.71
C ASP A 125 -11.67 1.30 1.99
N HIS A 126 -10.82 1.29 0.95
CA HIS A 126 -9.40 1.02 1.12
C HIS A 126 -8.50 2.11 0.53
N ILE A 127 -7.31 2.22 1.08
CA ILE A 127 -6.15 2.83 0.41
C ILE A 127 -5.29 1.69 -0.10
N TYR A 128 -5.00 1.68 -1.39
CA TYR A 128 -4.17 0.66 -2.04
C TYR A 128 -2.75 1.16 -2.24
N VAL A 129 -1.82 0.21 -2.31
CA VAL A 129 -0.42 0.47 -2.63
C VAL A 129 -0.05 -0.27 -3.91
N VAL A 130 0.43 0.49 -4.88
CA VAL A 130 0.99 -0.02 -6.14
C VAL A 130 2.50 0.17 -6.10
N ASP A 131 3.23 -0.87 -6.49
CA ASP A 131 4.70 -0.85 -6.50
C ASP A 131 5.26 -0.11 -7.73
N PRO A 132 6.58 0.20 -7.76
CA PRO A 132 7.21 0.89 -8.87
C PRO A 132 7.18 0.13 -10.22
N LEU A 133 6.87 -1.16 -10.21
CA LEU A 133 6.69 -1.97 -11.43
C LEU A 133 5.25 -1.90 -11.96
N GLY A 134 4.34 -1.27 -11.20
CA GLY A 134 2.92 -1.16 -11.55
C GLY A 134 2.07 -2.33 -11.05
N ASN A 135 2.55 -3.09 -10.07
CA ASN A 135 1.77 -4.16 -9.47
C ASN A 135 1.00 -3.67 -8.25
N LEU A 136 -0.27 -4.06 -8.15
CA LEU A 136 -1.00 -3.97 -6.90
C LEU A 136 -0.41 -4.97 -5.91
N MET A 137 -0.02 -4.50 -4.73
CA MET A 137 0.64 -5.36 -3.75
C MET A 137 0.06 -5.33 -2.35
N MET A 138 -0.65 -4.27 -1.96
CA MET A 138 -1.15 -4.11 -0.61
C MET A 138 -2.41 -3.26 -0.58
N ARG A 139 -3.26 -3.50 0.41
CA ARG A 139 -4.35 -2.58 0.79
C ARG A 139 -4.36 -2.34 2.28
N PHE A 140 -4.71 -1.13 2.68
CA PHE A 140 -4.97 -0.82 4.08
C PHE A 140 -6.43 -1.12 4.44
N PRO A 141 -6.73 -1.50 5.68
CA PRO A 141 -8.11 -1.77 6.11
C PRO A 141 -8.98 -0.51 6.02
N ARG A 142 -10.29 -0.69 6.14
CA ARG A 142 -11.21 0.42 6.30
C ARG A 142 -10.87 1.18 7.58
N ASP A 143 -10.85 2.53 7.49
CA ASP A 143 -10.50 3.42 8.61
C ASP A 143 -9.14 3.12 9.25
N PRO A 144 -8.06 3.16 8.47
CA PRO A 144 -6.75 2.74 8.93
C PRO A 144 -6.11 3.73 9.90
N ASP A 145 -5.25 3.22 10.78
CA ASP A 145 -4.36 4.06 11.60
C ASP A 145 -3.28 4.70 10.73
N PRO A 146 -3.21 6.05 10.64
CA PRO A 146 -2.24 6.74 9.79
C PRO A 146 -0.79 6.48 10.21
N SER A 147 -0.51 6.24 11.50
CA SER A 147 0.83 5.94 11.99
C SER A 147 1.33 4.60 11.48
N LEU A 148 0.43 3.64 11.35
CA LEU A 148 0.74 2.31 10.82
C LEU A 148 0.90 2.33 9.30
N ILE A 149 0.12 3.15 8.57
CA ILE A 149 0.36 3.42 7.13
C ILE A 149 1.78 3.97 6.92
N ILE A 150 2.17 4.98 7.71
CA ILE A 150 3.49 5.60 7.63
C ILE A 150 4.60 4.57 7.88
N LYS A 151 4.42 3.72 8.89
CA LYS A 151 5.39 2.68 9.26
C LYS A 151 5.58 1.66 8.15
N ASP A 152 4.48 1.17 7.56
CA ASP A 152 4.53 0.20 6.47
C ASP A 152 5.18 0.82 5.22
N LEU A 153 4.78 2.03 4.83
CA LEU A 153 5.34 2.72 3.68
C LEU A 153 6.84 2.96 3.87
N LYS A 154 7.27 3.39 5.07
CA LYS A 154 8.69 3.55 5.39
C LYS A 154 9.47 2.25 5.26
N ARG A 155 8.88 1.14 5.68
CA ARG A 155 9.48 -0.19 5.54
C ARG A 155 9.63 -0.60 4.08
N LEU A 156 8.58 -0.40 3.26
CA LEU A 156 8.61 -0.68 1.82
C LEU A 156 9.72 0.12 1.13
N LEU A 157 9.79 1.42 1.36
CA LEU A 157 10.82 2.29 0.78
C LEU A 157 12.23 1.89 1.21
N LYS A 158 12.43 1.45 2.46
CA LYS A 158 13.74 0.99 2.96
C LYS A 158 14.18 -0.32 2.32
N LEU A 159 13.25 -1.24 2.06
CA LEU A 159 13.56 -2.57 1.50
C LEU A 159 13.65 -2.55 -0.02
N SER A 160 12.96 -1.63 -0.68
CA SER A 160 12.96 -1.49 -2.13
C SER A 160 14.13 -0.62 -2.60
N ARG A 161 14.85 -1.13 -3.59
CA ARG A 161 15.88 -0.37 -4.31
C ARG A 161 15.35 0.31 -5.57
N ILE A 162 14.07 0.10 -5.90
CA ILE A 162 13.38 0.62 -7.08
C ILE A 162 12.42 1.72 -6.64
N GLY A 163 12.34 2.78 -7.42
CA GLY A 163 11.42 3.92 -7.18
C GLY A 163 12.10 5.15 -6.62
#